data_16ccf07b84ec2cd884acf69c34116d9a
#
_entry.id   16ccf07b84ec2cd884acf69c34116d9a
#
_cell.length_a   1.000
_cell.length_b   1.000
_cell.length_c   1.000
_cell.angle_alpha   90.00
_cell.angle_beta   90.00
_cell.angle_gamma   90.00
#
_symmetry.space_group_name_H-M   'P 1'
#
loop_
_entity.id
_entity.type
_entity.pdbx_description
1 polymer ?
#
loop_
_entity_poly.entity_id
_entity_poly.type
_entity_poly.pdbx_seq_one_letter_code
_entity_poly.pdbx_strand_id
1 'polypeptide(L)'
;SVSGENRPDDPSSIEPDYYNLGEFGWKLASDQWNHCWKMASALDESNVTATINTADMSHSFVKASVDPVPPTMAPADLTLKGTGAEKEMAFRKVSDGVFEVFTKLSDGEIHFTSGSKNYFAGDGNGLLQGDGNTSVTADASALAEKITVDFQNCTVKIEPVTKLVAIFGCNNVEFLTFSYAGSGTFKAQGHVEFIAPGDPKYGLATWLTWTEERYRFIVTVGGGEKCWGRLADVDENIIPNDPTSVDAKFWQIGEFEVGGQWGNLWKFAANIDNSDVEIVINTNDNGVMTQTVTKK
;
A
#
# COMPACT_ATOMS: atom_id res chain seq x y z
N SER A 1 -9.00 4.31 52.51
CA SER A 1 -7.88 4.76 51.66
C SER A 1 -6.57 4.41 52.35
N VAL A 2 -5.76 3.63 51.70
CA VAL A 2 -4.40 3.36 52.09
C VAL A 2 -3.62 4.63 51.82
N SER A 3 -2.82 5.10 52.77
CA SER A 3 -2.10 6.37 52.85
C SER A 3 -2.10 7.26 51.61
N GLY A 4 -2.71 8.42 51.70
CA GLY A 4 -3.04 9.31 50.58
C GLY A 4 -1.90 9.93 49.78
N GLU A 5 -0.68 9.45 49.87
CA GLU A 5 0.47 10.10 49.20
C GLU A 5 1.05 9.36 48.01
N ASN A 6 0.76 8.07 47.80
CA ASN A 6 1.30 7.30 46.70
C ASN A 6 0.37 7.25 45.52
N ARG A 7 0.81 7.77 44.41
CA ARG A 7 0.17 7.57 43.10
C ARG A 7 0.67 6.24 42.56
N PRO A 8 -0.18 5.27 42.21
CA PRO A 8 0.26 3.99 41.68
C PRO A 8 0.71 4.15 40.22
N ASP A 9 1.99 4.10 40.00
CA ASP A 9 2.57 4.16 38.63
C ASP A 9 2.45 2.82 37.90
N ASP A 10 2.32 1.73 38.66
CA ASP A 10 2.02 0.40 38.17
C ASP A 10 0.92 -0.24 39.01
N PRO A 11 -0.31 -0.44 38.46
CA PRO A 11 -1.40 -1.05 39.21
C PRO A 11 -1.08 -2.45 39.74
N SER A 12 -0.15 -3.17 39.12
CA SER A 12 0.26 -4.51 39.55
C SER A 12 1.16 -4.51 40.78
N SER A 13 1.74 -3.37 41.11
CA SER A 13 2.66 -3.21 42.25
C SER A 13 1.96 -2.80 43.56
N ILE A 14 0.65 -2.62 43.53
CA ILE A 14 -0.14 -2.09 44.66
C ILE A 14 -0.78 -3.24 45.42
N GLU A 15 -0.79 -3.11 46.75
CA GLU A 15 -1.47 -4.07 47.61
C GLU A 15 -2.96 -4.22 47.22
N PRO A 16 -3.51 -5.45 47.23
CA PRO A 16 -4.90 -5.72 46.82
C PRO A 16 -5.94 -4.84 47.52
N ASP A 17 -5.72 -4.53 48.80
CA ASP A 17 -6.64 -3.70 49.59
C ASP A 17 -6.76 -2.26 49.11
N TYR A 18 -5.82 -1.78 48.28
CA TYR A 18 -5.89 -0.44 47.71
C TYR A 18 -7.13 -0.25 46.83
N TYR A 19 -7.55 -1.29 46.13
CA TYR A 19 -8.67 -1.25 45.20
C TYR A 19 -10.01 -1.62 45.87
N ASN A 20 -10.01 -1.93 47.17
CA ASN A 20 -11.23 -2.27 47.87
C ASN A 20 -12.11 -1.03 48.10
N LEU A 21 -13.40 -1.19 47.82
CA LEU A 21 -14.42 -0.20 48.11
C LEU A 21 -14.84 -0.30 49.58
N GLY A 22 -14.75 0.82 50.29
CA GLY A 22 -15.34 0.94 51.61
C GLY A 22 -16.74 1.53 51.55
N GLU A 23 -17.63 1.13 52.46
CA GLU A 23 -18.90 1.82 52.64
C GLU A 23 -18.70 3.08 53.52
N PHE A 24 -19.13 4.21 52.97
CA PHE A 24 -19.07 5.49 53.62
C PHE A 24 -20.48 6.06 53.79
N GLY A 25 -20.80 6.62 54.94
CA GLY A 25 -22.09 7.27 55.18
C GLY A 25 -22.25 8.57 54.38
N TRP A 26 -23.47 9.04 54.23
CA TRP A 26 -23.89 10.21 53.46
C TRP A 26 -23.29 11.57 53.83
N LYS A 27 -22.32 11.62 54.73
CA LYS A 27 -21.68 12.87 55.18
C LYS A 27 -20.49 13.32 54.31
N LEU A 28 -20.27 12.72 53.20
CA LEU A 28 -19.07 12.91 52.38
C LEU A 28 -19.02 14.20 51.58
N ALA A 29 -20.12 14.92 51.44
CA ALA A 29 -20.13 16.15 50.62
C ALA A 29 -19.25 17.29 51.18
N SER A 30 -18.84 17.22 52.47
CA SER A 30 -17.96 18.23 53.09
C SER A 30 -16.47 17.84 53.08
N ASP A 31 -16.12 16.63 52.65
CA ASP A 31 -14.81 16.05 52.84
C ASP A 31 -14.22 15.54 51.50
N GLN A 32 -14.19 16.45 50.54
CA GLN A 32 -13.84 16.13 49.12
C GLN A 32 -12.46 15.51 48.94
N TRP A 33 -11.56 15.66 49.92
CA TRP A 33 -10.19 15.15 49.84
C TRP A 33 -10.00 13.80 50.57
N ASN A 34 -10.99 13.34 51.29
CA ASN A 34 -10.93 12.07 52.00
C ASN A 34 -11.53 10.95 51.16
N HIS A 35 -11.00 9.75 51.34
CA HIS A 35 -11.48 8.56 50.65
C HIS A 35 -11.34 8.57 49.13
N CYS A 36 -10.41 9.34 48.58
CA CYS A 36 -10.06 9.37 47.18
C CYS A 36 -8.91 8.41 46.89
N TRP A 37 -8.95 7.79 45.71
CA TRP A 37 -7.80 7.09 45.18
C TRP A 37 -7.00 8.03 44.28
N LYS A 38 -5.70 7.84 44.25
CA LYS A 38 -4.84 8.44 43.24
C LYS A 38 -4.78 7.52 42.04
N MET A 39 -4.90 8.07 40.85
CA MET A 39 -4.71 7.33 39.61
C MET A 39 -3.23 7.18 39.31
N ALA A 40 -2.86 6.08 38.64
CA ALA A 40 -1.52 5.89 38.13
C ALA A 40 -1.17 6.99 37.10
N SER A 41 0.08 7.46 37.10
CA SER A 41 0.54 8.49 36.16
C SER A 41 0.40 8.06 34.69
N ALA A 42 0.51 6.77 34.41
CA ALA A 42 0.28 6.21 33.08
C ALA A 42 -1.15 6.42 32.54
N LEU A 43 -2.11 6.75 33.42
CA LEU A 43 -3.50 7.04 33.06
C LEU A 43 -3.76 8.54 32.83
N ASP A 44 -2.75 9.40 33.09
CA ASP A 44 -2.87 10.83 32.90
C ASP A 44 -3.06 11.16 31.41
N GLU A 45 -3.92 12.12 31.11
CA GLU A 45 -4.30 12.51 29.76
C GLU A 45 -4.80 11.33 28.88
N SER A 46 -5.28 10.23 29.51
CA SER A 46 -5.78 9.05 28.79
C SER A 46 -7.28 8.89 28.98
N ASN A 47 -7.94 8.28 28.00
CA ASN A 47 -9.27 7.71 28.22
C ASN A 47 -9.14 6.53 29.16
N VAL A 48 -10.01 6.44 30.15
CA VAL A 48 -9.95 5.43 31.18
C VAL A 48 -11.29 4.70 31.27
N THR A 49 -11.22 3.37 31.30
CA THR A 49 -12.37 2.53 31.73
C THR A 49 -12.30 2.31 33.18
N ALA A 50 -13.32 2.78 33.93
CA ALA A 50 -13.50 2.52 35.32
C ALA A 50 -14.47 1.34 35.51
N THR A 51 -14.04 0.31 36.19
CA THR A 51 -14.87 -0.86 36.55
C THR A 51 -15.09 -0.89 38.04
N ILE A 52 -16.35 -1.02 38.46
CA ILE A 52 -16.73 -1.23 39.86
C ILE A 52 -17.40 -2.61 39.93
N ASN A 53 -16.84 -3.49 40.75
CA ASN A 53 -17.41 -4.79 41.04
C ASN A 53 -18.09 -4.76 42.42
N THR A 54 -19.41 -4.80 42.43
CA THR A 54 -20.19 -4.76 43.65
C THR A 54 -20.28 -6.11 44.39
N ALA A 55 -19.84 -7.18 43.74
CA ALA A 55 -19.87 -8.52 44.35
C ALA A 55 -18.70 -8.72 45.31
N ASP A 56 -17.53 -8.18 45.00
CA ASP A 56 -16.34 -8.23 45.85
C ASP A 56 -15.88 -6.86 46.35
N MET A 57 -16.70 -5.83 46.09
CA MET A 57 -16.44 -4.46 46.51
C MET A 57 -15.06 -3.96 46.04
N SER A 58 -14.70 -4.24 44.82
CA SER A 58 -13.45 -3.79 44.21
C SER A 58 -13.68 -2.77 43.08
N HIS A 59 -12.62 -2.08 42.68
CA HIS A 59 -12.61 -1.23 41.49
C HIS A 59 -11.29 -1.32 40.79
N SER A 60 -11.31 -1.00 39.51
CA SER A 60 -10.11 -0.87 38.69
C SER A 60 -10.23 0.28 37.70
N PHE A 61 -9.09 0.87 37.36
CA PHE A 61 -8.95 1.84 36.29
C PHE A 61 -7.93 1.32 35.29
N VAL A 62 -8.34 1.14 34.07
CA VAL A 62 -7.44 0.74 32.98
C VAL A 62 -7.51 1.76 31.88
N LYS A 63 -6.40 1.97 31.17
CA LYS A 63 -6.40 2.81 29.98
C LYS A 63 -7.40 2.20 29.01
N ALA A 64 -8.42 2.96 28.64
CA ALA A 64 -9.34 2.51 27.62
C ALA A 64 -8.58 2.41 26.29
N SER A 65 -8.74 1.29 25.59
CA SER A 65 -8.40 1.27 24.18
C SER A 65 -9.27 2.30 23.49
N VAL A 66 -8.66 3.24 22.78
CA VAL A 66 -9.43 4.13 21.90
C VAL A 66 -9.96 3.25 20.79
N ASP A 67 -11.27 3.13 20.66
CA ASP A 67 -11.85 2.44 19.52
C ASP A 67 -11.32 3.07 18.23
N PRO A 68 -10.89 2.27 17.27
CA PRO A 68 -10.44 2.79 15.99
C PRO A 68 -11.55 3.64 15.36
N VAL A 69 -11.18 4.79 14.84
CA VAL A 69 -12.12 5.71 14.17
C VAL A 69 -11.66 5.94 12.74
N PRO A 70 -12.58 6.23 11.81
CA PRO A 70 -12.20 6.65 10.46
C PRO A 70 -11.32 7.91 10.54
N PRO A 71 -10.25 8.01 9.74
CA PRO A 71 -9.41 9.21 9.70
C PRO A 71 -10.19 10.40 9.13
N THR A 72 -9.98 11.58 9.71
CA THR A 72 -10.66 12.82 9.27
C THR A 72 -9.88 13.57 8.20
N MET A 73 -8.60 13.29 8.04
CA MET A 73 -7.70 13.93 7.08
C MET A 73 -6.70 12.95 6.50
N ALA A 74 -6.48 13.06 5.20
CA ALA A 74 -5.40 12.34 4.53
C ALA A 74 -4.02 12.89 4.94
N PRO A 75 -3.02 12.04 5.19
CA PRO A 75 -1.66 12.47 5.45
C PRO A 75 -0.97 12.96 4.17
N ALA A 76 0.20 13.60 4.32
CA ALA A 76 1.02 14.00 3.19
C ALA A 76 1.75 12.82 2.54
N ASP A 77 2.14 11.84 3.35
CA ASP A 77 2.85 10.62 2.98
C ASP A 77 2.25 9.42 3.71
N LEU A 78 2.59 8.23 3.25
CA LEU A 78 2.15 6.98 3.89
C LEU A 78 3.24 5.92 3.71
N THR A 79 3.46 5.11 4.75
CA THR A 79 4.44 4.01 4.75
C THR A 79 3.77 2.72 5.17
N LEU A 80 3.95 1.65 4.40
CA LEU A 80 3.57 0.28 4.74
C LEU A 80 4.55 -0.29 5.75
N LYS A 81 4.04 -0.92 6.80
CA LYS A 81 4.81 -1.62 7.84
C LYS A 81 4.13 -2.90 8.27
N GLY A 82 4.85 -3.71 9.02
CA GLY A 82 4.32 -4.92 9.66
C GLY A 82 5.02 -6.20 9.22
N THR A 83 4.73 -7.28 9.92
CA THR A 83 5.35 -8.61 9.70
C THR A 83 4.86 -9.28 8.42
N GLY A 84 3.68 -8.91 7.92
CA GLY A 84 3.11 -9.39 6.66
C GLY A 84 3.67 -8.67 5.42
N ALA A 85 4.36 -7.54 5.57
CA ALA A 85 5.01 -6.83 4.46
C ALA A 85 6.44 -7.38 4.24
N GLU A 86 6.89 -7.42 2.98
CA GLU A 86 8.27 -7.83 2.67
C GLU A 86 9.32 -6.93 3.34
N LYS A 87 8.99 -5.65 3.52
CA LYS A 87 9.76 -4.63 4.24
C LYS A 87 8.91 -3.36 4.42
N GLU A 88 9.46 -2.36 5.10
CA GLU A 88 8.87 -1.02 5.10
C GLU A 88 8.97 -0.38 3.71
N MET A 89 7.84 0.13 3.19
CA MET A 89 7.76 0.72 1.86
C MET A 89 6.91 1.98 1.86
N ALA A 90 7.42 3.03 1.24
CA ALA A 90 6.64 4.24 1.01
C ALA A 90 5.55 3.99 -0.05
N PHE A 91 4.36 4.49 0.19
CA PHE A 91 3.31 4.54 -0.81
C PHE A 91 3.58 5.65 -1.83
N ARG A 92 3.16 5.42 -3.06
CA ARG A 92 3.04 6.44 -4.09
C ARG A 92 1.69 7.14 -3.93
N LYS A 93 1.67 8.47 -3.87
CA LYS A 93 0.43 9.25 -3.92
C LYS A 93 -0.03 9.34 -5.37
N VAL A 94 -1.20 8.77 -5.69
CA VAL A 94 -1.75 8.73 -7.05
C VAL A 94 -2.74 9.87 -7.33
N SER A 95 -3.43 10.31 -6.29
CA SER A 95 -4.30 11.50 -6.31
C SER A 95 -4.41 12.05 -4.90
N ASP A 96 -5.18 13.13 -4.72
CA ASP A 96 -5.36 13.66 -3.38
C ASP A 96 -6.06 12.65 -2.48
N GLY A 97 -5.43 12.33 -1.35
CA GLY A 97 -5.94 11.35 -0.39
C GLY A 97 -5.88 9.88 -0.83
N VAL A 98 -5.34 9.54 -2.01
CA VAL A 98 -5.24 8.16 -2.49
C VAL A 98 -3.78 7.76 -2.67
N PHE A 99 -3.42 6.64 -2.05
CA PHE A 99 -2.06 6.11 -2.00
C PHE A 99 -2.02 4.65 -2.47
N GLU A 100 -0.97 4.27 -3.18
CA GLU A 100 -0.77 2.92 -3.69
C GLU A 100 0.65 2.42 -3.41
N VAL A 101 0.76 1.12 -3.15
CA VAL A 101 2.04 0.41 -3.08
C VAL A 101 1.88 -0.98 -3.68
N PHE A 102 2.92 -1.45 -4.34
CA PHE A 102 3.02 -2.83 -4.84
C PHE A 102 4.07 -3.56 -4.01
N THR A 103 3.69 -4.68 -3.42
CA THR A 103 4.55 -5.45 -2.51
C THR A 103 4.20 -6.92 -2.58
N LYS A 104 5.07 -7.80 -2.13
CA LYS A 104 4.70 -9.20 -1.86
C LYS A 104 4.32 -9.30 -0.39
N LEU A 105 3.14 -9.85 -0.13
CA LEU A 105 2.67 -10.11 1.23
C LEU A 105 3.01 -11.54 1.67
N SER A 106 3.22 -11.69 2.97
CA SER A 106 3.36 -12.95 3.69
C SER A 106 2.27 -13.06 4.75
N ASP A 107 2.06 -14.25 5.30
CA ASP A 107 1.18 -14.40 6.46
C ASP A 107 1.67 -13.51 7.61
N GLY A 108 0.81 -12.67 8.14
CA GLY A 108 1.17 -11.72 9.18
C GLY A 108 0.21 -10.56 9.30
N GLU A 109 0.72 -9.45 9.79
CA GLU A 109 -0.03 -8.24 10.01
C GLU A 109 0.63 -7.06 9.30
N ILE A 110 -0.18 -6.15 8.75
CA ILE A 110 0.27 -4.90 8.16
C ILE A 110 -0.49 -3.72 8.77
N HIS A 111 0.15 -2.57 8.71
CA HIS A 111 -0.45 -1.27 9.02
C HIS A 111 0.24 -0.18 8.20
N PHE A 112 -0.34 1.01 8.24
CA PHE A 112 0.14 2.15 7.47
C PHE A 112 0.48 3.29 8.43
N THR A 113 1.60 3.95 8.24
CA THR A 113 2.03 5.03 9.15
C THR A 113 2.31 6.33 8.42
N SER A 114 2.00 7.46 9.09
CA SER A 114 2.46 8.78 8.69
C SER A 114 2.76 9.58 9.96
N GLY A 115 4.02 9.94 10.16
CA GLY A 115 4.50 10.51 11.42
C GLY A 115 4.17 9.60 12.61
N SER A 116 3.44 10.10 13.59
CA SER A 116 2.99 9.33 14.77
C SER A 116 1.62 8.67 14.61
N LYS A 117 0.96 8.84 13.46
CA LYS A 117 -0.35 8.26 13.20
C LYS A 117 -0.21 6.87 12.61
N ASN A 118 -1.07 5.96 13.07
CA ASN A 118 -1.19 4.62 12.54
C ASN A 118 -2.58 4.42 11.94
N TYR A 119 -2.63 3.72 10.81
CA TYR A 119 -3.84 3.39 10.06
C TYR A 119 -3.84 1.91 9.70
N PHE A 120 -5.01 1.33 9.56
CA PHE A 120 -5.18 -0.08 9.18
C PHE A 120 -6.57 -0.31 8.56
N ALA A 121 -6.76 -1.46 7.91
CA ALA A 121 -8.08 -1.88 7.46
C ALA A 121 -8.82 -2.59 8.57
N GLY A 122 -9.99 -2.09 8.92
CA GLY A 122 -10.95 -2.77 9.78
C GLY A 122 -11.81 -3.76 9.00
N ASP A 123 -12.84 -4.29 9.66
CA ASP A 123 -13.82 -5.16 9.05
C ASP A 123 -14.46 -4.50 7.83
N GLY A 124 -14.65 -5.28 6.74
CA GLY A 124 -15.22 -4.77 5.50
C GLY A 124 -14.31 -3.79 4.72
N ASN A 125 -13.00 -3.82 4.99
CA ASN A 125 -11.99 -2.97 4.32
C ASN A 125 -12.14 -1.46 4.59
N GLY A 126 -12.82 -1.08 5.67
CA GLY A 126 -12.87 0.32 6.10
C GLY A 126 -11.51 0.80 6.62
N LEU A 127 -11.07 1.98 6.20
CA LEU A 127 -9.84 2.59 6.71
C LEU A 127 -10.08 3.18 8.10
N LEU A 128 -9.31 2.74 9.07
CA LEU A 128 -9.37 3.17 10.47
C LEU A 128 -8.04 3.78 10.91
N GLN A 129 -8.10 4.71 11.87
CA GLN A 129 -6.95 5.28 12.56
C GLN A 129 -6.96 4.81 14.02
N GLY A 130 -5.83 4.31 14.52
CA GLY A 130 -5.68 3.82 15.89
C GLY A 130 -4.57 2.78 15.98
N ASP A 131 -4.39 2.17 17.14
CA ASP A 131 -3.37 1.15 17.42
C ASP A 131 -3.86 -0.23 16.97
N GLY A 132 -4.06 -0.40 15.67
CA GLY A 132 -4.53 -1.65 15.08
C GLY A 132 -3.67 -2.10 13.91
N ASN A 133 -3.91 -3.34 13.49
CA ASN A 133 -3.26 -3.96 12.33
C ASN A 133 -4.31 -4.66 11.46
N THR A 134 -3.97 -4.86 10.21
CA THR A 134 -4.73 -5.67 9.26
C THR A 134 -4.05 -7.03 9.12
N SER A 135 -4.75 -8.11 9.43
CA SER A 135 -4.25 -9.46 9.15
C SER A 135 -4.24 -9.73 7.66
N VAL A 136 -3.14 -10.25 7.16
CA VAL A 136 -2.96 -10.62 5.75
C VAL A 136 -2.49 -12.05 5.63
N THR A 137 -2.84 -12.67 4.50
CA THR A 137 -2.42 -14.03 4.16
C THR A 137 -1.71 -13.99 2.81
N ALA A 138 -0.62 -14.73 2.68
CA ALA A 138 0.13 -14.85 1.45
C ALA A 138 -0.74 -15.44 0.33
N ASP A 139 -0.74 -14.80 -0.84
CA ASP A 139 -1.29 -15.37 -2.07
C ASP A 139 -0.15 -15.92 -2.94
N ALA A 140 -0.04 -17.26 -2.98
CA ALA A 140 0.98 -17.94 -3.78
C ALA A 140 0.78 -17.76 -5.30
N SER A 141 -0.43 -17.43 -5.74
CA SER A 141 -0.75 -17.22 -7.16
C SER A 141 -0.45 -15.80 -7.64
N ALA A 142 -0.34 -14.84 -6.74
CA ALA A 142 -0.02 -13.46 -7.07
C ALA A 142 1.47 -13.27 -7.34
N LEU A 143 1.82 -12.45 -8.31
CA LEU A 143 3.17 -11.93 -8.50
C LEU A 143 3.54 -10.99 -7.34
N ALA A 144 2.61 -10.11 -7.00
CA ALA A 144 2.65 -9.15 -5.91
C ALA A 144 1.20 -8.78 -5.55
N GLU A 145 1.02 -8.00 -4.49
CA GLU A 145 -0.25 -7.37 -4.15
C GLU A 145 -0.16 -5.85 -4.38
N LYS A 146 -1.23 -5.28 -4.93
CA LYS A 146 -1.46 -3.82 -4.98
C LYS A 146 -2.30 -3.46 -3.76
N ILE A 147 -1.76 -2.61 -2.88
CA ILE A 147 -2.50 -2.06 -1.75
C ILE A 147 -2.87 -0.62 -2.11
N THR A 148 -4.16 -0.32 -2.10
CA THR A 148 -4.70 1.03 -2.29
C THR A 148 -5.33 1.49 -0.99
N VAL A 149 -4.89 2.64 -0.48
CA VAL A 149 -5.45 3.30 0.70
C VAL A 149 -6.09 4.61 0.25
N ASP A 150 -7.40 4.68 0.40
CA ASP A 150 -8.22 5.81 -0.03
C ASP A 150 -8.82 6.51 1.20
N PHE A 151 -8.27 7.68 1.53
CA PHE A 151 -8.73 8.52 2.63
C PHE A 151 -10.01 9.29 2.31
N GLN A 152 -10.34 9.47 1.04
CA GLN A 152 -11.56 10.17 0.64
C GLN A 152 -12.79 9.30 0.87
N ASN A 153 -12.66 8.00 0.54
CA ASN A 153 -13.73 7.01 0.71
C ASN A 153 -13.55 6.18 1.99
N CYS A 154 -12.51 6.43 2.78
CA CYS A 154 -12.15 5.67 3.98
C CYS A 154 -12.09 4.16 3.71
N THR A 155 -11.36 3.74 2.66
CA THR A 155 -11.25 2.32 2.29
C THR A 155 -9.80 1.89 2.10
N VAL A 156 -9.57 0.59 2.30
CA VAL A 156 -8.34 -0.11 1.95
C VAL A 156 -8.68 -1.25 1.01
N LYS A 157 -7.94 -1.38 -0.09
CA LYS A 157 -8.05 -2.54 -0.99
C LYS A 157 -6.69 -3.23 -1.07
N ILE A 158 -6.71 -4.54 -1.00
CA ILE A 158 -5.53 -5.40 -1.22
C ILE A 158 -5.91 -6.35 -2.36
N GLU A 159 -5.29 -6.17 -3.51
CA GLU A 159 -5.67 -6.84 -4.75
C GLU A 159 -4.46 -7.59 -5.33
N PRO A 160 -4.60 -8.87 -5.69
CA PRO A 160 -3.50 -9.63 -6.28
C PRO A 160 -3.17 -9.12 -7.69
N VAL A 161 -1.89 -8.96 -7.98
CA VAL A 161 -1.34 -8.79 -9.32
C VAL A 161 -1.00 -10.18 -9.85
N THR A 162 -1.78 -10.70 -10.79
CA THR A 162 -1.64 -12.09 -11.25
C THR A 162 -0.91 -12.21 -12.59
N LYS A 163 -0.87 -11.12 -13.37
CA LYS A 163 -0.19 -11.08 -14.66
C LYS A 163 0.38 -9.70 -14.93
N LEU A 164 1.56 -9.64 -15.49
CA LEU A 164 2.13 -8.44 -16.09
C LEU A 164 2.94 -8.87 -17.31
N VAL A 165 2.59 -8.35 -18.48
CA VAL A 165 3.20 -8.69 -19.77
C VAL A 165 3.50 -7.45 -20.60
N ALA A 166 4.54 -7.51 -21.40
CA ALA A 166 4.78 -6.55 -22.48
C ALA A 166 4.12 -7.05 -23.75
N ILE A 167 3.44 -6.14 -24.45
CA ILE A 167 2.75 -6.43 -25.69
C ILE A 167 3.18 -5.45 -26.78
N PHE A 168 3.27 -5.91 -28.02
CA PHE A 168 3.30 -5.03 -29.17
C PHE A 168 1.93 -4.42 -29.45
N GLY A 169 1.91 -3.19 -29.99
CA GLY A 169 0.67 -2.50 -30.33
C GLY A 169 -0.17 -3.28 -31.34
N CYS A 170 0.48 -3.86 -32.35
CA CYS A 170 -0.18 -4.66 -33.35
C CYS A 170 -0.77 -5.95 -32.76
N ASN A 171 -2.10 -6.07 -32.78
CA ASN A 171 -2.86 -7.21 -32.28
C ASN A 171 -2.58 -7.59 -30.81
N ASN A 172 -1.97 -6.71 -30.01
CA ASN A 172 -1.60 -6.95 -28.61
C ASN A 172 -0.76 -8.24 -28.43
N VAL A 173 0.19 -8.48 -29.33
CA VAL A 173 1.06 -9.66 -29.25
C VAL A 173 1.95 -9.61 -28.04
N GLU A 174 1.77 -10.57 -27.11
CA GLU A 174 2.64 -10.71 -25.93
C GLU A 174 4.03 -11.17 -26.33
N PHE A 175 5.08 -10.52 -25.84
CA PHE A 175 6.46 -10.90 -26.11
C PHE A 175 7.34 -11.09 -24.88
N LEU A 176 7.03 -10.46 -23.74
CA LEU A 176 7.72 -10.68 -22.46
C LEU A 176 6.73 -10.79 -21.31
N THR A 177 7.04 -11.69 -20.36
CA THR A 177 6.30 -11.84 -19.10
C THR A 177 7.18 -11.39 -17.95
N PHE A 178 6.62 -10.59 -17.05
CA PHE A 178 7.31 -10.07 -15.87
C PHE A 178 7.17 -10.99 -14.67
N SER A 179 8.19 -10.94 -13.83
CA SER A 179 8.18 -11.45 -12.46
C SER A 179 8.37 -10.30 -11.48
N TYR A 180 7.86 -10.46 -10.28
CA TYR A 180 8.14 -9.51 -9.19
C TYR A 180 9.56 -9.73 -8.66
N ALA A 181 10.31 -8.64 -8.55
CA ALA A 181 11.72 -8.64 -8.15
C ALA A 181 11.97 -8.01 -6.77
N GLY A 182 10.87 -7.71 -6.05
CA GLY A 182 10.92 -7.10 -4.74
C GLY A 182 10.84 -5.58 -4.78
N SER A 183 10.41 -4.98 -3.68
CA SER A 183 10.42 -3.52 -3.48
C SER A 183 9.61 -2.73 -4.51
N GLY A 184 8.46 -3.26 -4.92
CA GLY A 184 7.64 -2.63 -5.96
C GLY A 184 8.26 -2.68 -7.37
N THR A 185 9.21 -3.58 -7.60
CA THR A 185 9.91 -3.71 -8.88
C THR A 185 9.47 -4.98 -9.60
N PHE A 186 9.17 -4.85 -10.89
CA PHE A 186 8.92 -5.97 -11.78
C PHE A 186 10.01 -6.03 -12.87
N LYS A 187 10.42 -7.23 -13.26
CA LYS A 187 11.46 -7.46 -14.27
C LYS A 187 11.03 -8.51 -15.29
N ALA A 188 11.36 -8.25 -16.54
CA ALA A 188 11.26 -9.22 -17.61
C ALA A 188 12.57 -9.24 -18.40
N GLN A 189 12.97 -10.41 -18.85
CA GLN A 189 14.12 -10.60 -19.75
C GLN A 189 13.74 -11.51 -20.90
N GLY A 190 14.24 -11.25 -22.07
CA GLY A 190 14.06 -12.10 -23.23
C GLY A 190 14.47 -11.43 -24.52
N HIS A 191 14.28 -12.16 -25.62
CA HIS A 191 14.58 -11.70 -26.95
C HIS A 191 13.44 -10.85 -27.50
N VAL A 192 13.76 -9.68 -28.06
CA VAL A 192 12.82 -8.78 -28.73
C VAL A 192 13.17 -8.69 -30.20
N GLU A 193 12.24 -9.12 -31.03
CA GLU A 193 12.31 -9.01 -32.49
C GLU A 193 11.10 -8.18 -32.94
N PHE A 194 11.34 -7.08 -33.64
CA PHE A 194 10.25 -6.25 -34.15
C PHE A 194 9.43 -6.99 -35.18
N ILE A 195 8.13 -6.71 -35.24
CA ILE A 195 7.26 -7.44 -36.16
C ILE A 195 7.40 -6.85 -37.56
N ALA A 196 7.94 -7.64 -38.48
CA ALA A 196 8.10 -7.23 -39.87
C ALA A 196 6.75 -7.17 -40.63
N PRO A 197 6.64 -6.35 -41.70
CA PRO A 197 5.48 -6.35 -42.57
C PRO A 197 5.15 -7.75 -43.07
N GLY A 198 3.89 -8.19 -42.91
CA GLY A 198 3.42 -9.49 -43.37
C GLY A 198 3.97 -10.70 -42.64
N ASP A 199 4.57 -10.52 -41.45
CA ASP A 199 5.12 -11.62 -40.67
C ASP A 199 4.03 -12.63 -40.24
N PRO A 200 4.14 -13.91 -40.65
CA PRO A 200 3.16 -14.92 -40.29
C PRO A 200 3.31 -15.45 -38.86
N LYS A 201 4.44 -15.19 -38.18
CA LYS A 201 4.81 -15.75 -36.89
C LYS A 201 3.77 -15.45 -35.81
N TYR A 202 3.14 -14.28 -35.89
CA TYR A 202 2.16 -13.83 -34.91
C TYR A 202 0.72 -13.83 -35.41
N GLY A 203 0.44 -14.50 -36.53
CA GLY A 203 -0.89 -14.54 -37.12
C GLY A 203 -1.39 -13.16 -37.54
N LEU A 204 -0.46 -12.23 -37.79
CA LEU A 204 -0.77 -10.85 -38.14
C LEU A 204 -1.34 -10.75 -39.53
N ALA A 205 -2.32 -9.87 -39.65
CA ALA A 205 -2.94 -9.61 -40.92
C ALA A 205 -1.88 -9.09 -41.92
N THR A 206 -2.02 -9.50 -43.17
CA THR A 206 -1.18 -9.03 -44.28
C THR A 206 -1.25 -7.52 -44.53
N TRP A 207 -2.08 -6.81 -43.75
CA TRP A 207 -2.27 -5.36 -43.83
C TRP A 207 -1.16 -4.56 -43.17
N LEU A 208 -0.33 -5.16 -42.25
CA LEU A 208 0.78 -4.46 -41.63
C LEU A 208 1.83 -4.13 -42.71
N THR A 209 2.00 -2.84 -42.99
CA THR A 209 2.92 -2.34 -44.04
C THR A 209 4.17 -1.66 -43.45
N TRP A 210 4.31 -1.64 -42.13
CA TRP A 210 5.47 -1.09 -41.41
C TRP A 210 6.02 -2.12 -40.43
N THR A 211 7.23 -1.91 -39.96
CA THR A 211 7.80 -2.67 -38.83
C THR A 211 7.18 -2.17 -37.53
N GLU A 212 6.64 -3.09 -36.72
CA GLU A 212 6.02 -2.73 -35.44
C GLU A 212 7.05 -2.80 -34.30
N GLU A 213 7.39 -1.66 -33.79
CA GLU A 213 8.31 -1.45 -32.67
C GLU A 213 7.63 -0.87 -31.43
N ARG A 214 6.31 -0.64 -31.49
CA ARG A 214 5.58 0.01 -30.40
C ARG A 214 5.08 -1.00 -29.37
N TYR A 215 5.24 -0.65 -28.12
CA TYR A 215 4.90 -1.52 -27.01
C TYR A 215 4.22 -0.78 -25.86
N ARG A 216 3.57 -1.55 -25.01
CA ARG A 216 3.01 -1.15 -23.72
C ARG A 216 2.90 -2.39 -22.83
N PHE A 217 2.39 -2.22 -21.60
CA PHE A 217 2.20 -3.34 -20.69
C PHE A 217 0.73 -3.56 -20.39
N ILE A 218 0.35 -4.82 -20.19
CA ILE A 218 -0.95 -5.20 -19.63
C ILE A 218 -0.72 -5.84 -18.28
N VAL A 219 -1.41 -5.32 -17.28
CA VAL A 219 -1.38 -5.82 -15.91
C VAL A 219 -2.77 -6.29 -15.50
N THR A 220 -2.85 -7.44 -14.82
CA THR A 220 -4.09 -7.95 -14.22
C THR A 220 -4.03 -7.76 -12.72
N VAL A 221 -4.91 -6.92 -12.18
CA VAL A 221 -5.03 -6.57 -10.75
C VAL A 221 -6.46 -6.86 -10.30
N GLY A 222 -6.62 -7.66 -9.24
CA GLY A 222 -7.95 -7.99 -8.71
C GLY A 222 -8.88 -8.66 -9.72
N GLY A 223 -8.31 -9.33 -10.74
CA GLY A 223 -9.05 -9.94 -11.84
C GLY A 223 -9.45 -9.00 -12.98
N GLY A 224 -9.16 -7.68 -12.86
CA GLY A 224 -9.35 -6.70 -13.92
C GLY A 224 -8.05 -6.39 -14.67
N GLU A 225 -8.13 -6.18 -15.98
CA GLU A 225 -6.97 -5.77 -16.77
C GLU A 225 -6.87 -4.24 -16.84
N LYS A 226 -5.64 -3.73 -16.73
CA LYS A 226 -5.27 -2.33 -16.96
C LYS A 226 -4.12 -2.25 -17.94
N CYS A 227 -4.05 -1.13 -18.64
CA CYS A 227 -2.94 -0.79 -19.49
C CYS A 227 -1.96 0.12 -18.74
N TRP A 228 -0.70 -0.29 -18.63
CA TRP A 228 0.40 0.56 -18.23
C TRP A 228 1.12 1.03 -19.48
N GLY A 229 1.01 2.30 -19.76
CA GLY A 229 1.43 2.87 -21.03
C GLY A 229 2.08 4.24 -20.89
N ARG A 230 2.56 4.77 -22.00
CA ARG A 230 3.14 6.10 -22.14
C ARG A 230 2.13 7.15 -21.70
N LEU A 231 2.58 8.15 -20.96
CA LEU A 231 1.74 9.29 -20.58
C LEU A 231 1.16 10.00 -21.83
N ALA A 232 -0.09 10.43 -21.73
CA ALA A 232 -0.80 11.01 -22.87
C ALA A 232 -0.18 12.32 -23.40
N ASP A 233 0.52 13.06 -22.54
CA ASP A 233 1.20 14.32 -22.87
C ASP A 233 2.68 14.18 -23.28
N VAL A 234 3.14 12.94 -23.45
CA VAL A 234 4.45 12.62 -24.06
C VAL A 234 4.24 12.32 -25.54
N ASP A 235 5.10 12.85 -26.42
CA ASP A 235 5.00 12.63 -27.88
C ASP A 235 5.17 11.15 -28.23
N GLU A 236 4.21 10.60 -28.96
CA GLU A 236 4.19 9.21 -29.40
C GLU A 236 5.21 8.90 -30.52
N ASN A 237 5.74 9.93 -31.15
CA ASN A 237 6.70 9.78 -32.28
C ASN A 237 8.16 9.69 -31.82
N ILE A 238 8.41 9.89 -30.51
CA ILE A 238 9.77 9.78 -29.98
C ILE A 238 10.26 8.33 -30.13
N ILE A 239 11.40 8.16 -30.84
CA ILE A 239 12.14 6.91 -30.90
C ILE A 239 13.44 7.12 -30.13
N PRO A 240 13.63 6.50 -28.97
CA PRO A 240 14.85 6.66 -28.20
C PRO A 240 15.99 5.85 -28.86
N ASN A 241 16.89 6.52 -29.56
CA ASN A 241 18.10 5.87 -30.10
C ASN A 241 19.12 5.58 -28.99
N ASP A 242 19.07 6.37 -27.94
CA ASP A 242 19.83 6.19 -26.71
C ASP A 242 18.89 6.49 -25.54
N PRO A 243 18.72 5.55 -24.57
CA PRO A 243 17.86 5.76 -23.41
C PRO A 243 18.19 7.03 -22.61
N THR A 244 19.45 7.52 -22.67
CA THR A 244 19.88 8.75 -21.99
C THR A 244 19.54 10.02 -22.78
N SER A 245 19.11 9.90 -24.03
CA SER A 245 18.85 11.04 -24.93
C SER A 245 17.44 11.60 -24.85
N VAL A 246 16.54 10.94 -24.09
CA VAL A 246 15.14 11.35 -23.96
C VAL A 246 14.86 11.91 -22.57
N ASP A 247 13.86 12.77 -22.49
CA ASP A 247 13.37 13.31 -21.22
C ASP A 247 12.95 12.17 -20.27
N ALA A 248 13.26 12.30 -18.97
CA ALA A 248 12.88 11.32 -17.96
C ALA A 248 11.37 11.02 -17.96
N LYS A 249 10.54 11.99 -18.33
CA LYS A 249 9.09 11.83 -18.43
C LYS A 249 8.69 10.81 -19.51
N PHE A 250 9.50 10.59 -20.55
CA PHE A 250 9.25 9.57 -21.57
C PHE A 250 9.16 8.17 -20.94
N TRP A 251 9.92 7.91 -19.88
CA TRP A 251 9.97 6.61 -19.21
C TRP A 251 8.93 6.45 -18.10
N GLN A 252 8.15 7.51 -17.80
CA GLN A 252 7.09 7.41 -16.82
C GLN A 252 5.89 6.64 -17.35
N ILE A 253 5.29 5.85 -16.48
CA ILE A 253 4.17 4.96 -16.77
C ILE A 253 2.87 5.59 -16.25
N GLY A 254 1.88 5.70 -17.13
CA GLY A 254 0.50 5.97 -16.76
C GLY A 254 -0.33 4.69 -16.69
N GLU A 255 -1.34 4.65 -15.83
CA GLU A 255 -2.32 3.57 -15.80
C GLU A 255 -3.59 4.03 -16.53
N PHE A 256 -4.08 3.20 -17.45
CA PHE A 256 -5.24 3.47 -18.29
C PHE A 256 -6.16 2.25 -18.36
N GLU A 257 -7.41 2.47 -18.76
CA GLU A 257 -8.28 1.36 -19.16
C GLU A 257 -7.71 0.68 -20.40
N VAL A 258 -7.95 -0.63 -20.52
CA VAL A 258 -7.58 -1.37 -21.71
C VAL A 258 -8.44 -0.89 -22.87
N GLY A 259 -7.87 -0.05 -23.73
CA GLY A 259 -8.50 0.54 -24.89
C GLY A 259 -8.00 -0.07 -26.20
N GLY A 260 -8.19 0.67 -27.29
CA GLY A 260 -7.70 0.29 -28.61
C GLY A 260 -6.19 -0.01 -28.62
N GLN A 261 -5.79 -0.89 -29.53
CA GLN A 261 -4.41 -1.39 -29.63
C GLN A 261 -3.34 -0.30 -29.86
N TRP A 262 -3.73 0.89 -30.29
CA TRP A 262 -2.81 1.98 -30.67
C TRP A 262 -2.63 3.05 -29.60
N GLY A 263 -3.30 2.93 -28.43
CA GLY A 263 -3.22 3.94 -27.37
C GLY A 263 -2.02 3.76 -26.45
N ASN A 264 -1.41 4.88 -26.04
CA ASN A 264 -0.40 4.96 -25.00
C ASN A 264 0.83 4.06 -25.19
N LEU A 265 1.28 3.88 -26.42
CA LEU A 265 2.44 3.07 -26.77
C LEU A 265 3.73 3.89 -26.70
N TRP A 266 4.82 3.25 -26.26
CA TRP A 266 6.18 3.71 -26.49
C TRP A 266 6.72 3.08 -27.78
N LYS A 267 7.76 3.68 -28.36
CA LYS A 267 8.58 3.05 -29.37
C LYS A 267 9.89 2.56 -28.76
N PHE A 268 10.34 1.39 -29.16
CA PHE A 268 11.69 0.95 -28.87
C PHE A 268 12.73 1.77 -29.65
N ALA A 269 13.94 1.86 -29.11
CA ALA A 269 15.10 2.27 -29.89
C ALA A 269 15.39 1.25 -30.98
N ALA A 270 15.86 1.70 -32.15
CA ALA A 270 16.12 0.82 -33.28
C ALA A 270 17.15 -0.28 -33.00
N ASN A 271 18.09 -0.04 -32.10
CA ASN A 271 19.11 -1.02 -31.68
C ASN A 271 18.58 -2.14 -30.78
N ILE A 272 17.32 -2.07 -30.37
CA ILE A 272 16.64 -3.13 -29.59
C ILE A 272 16.17 -4.27 -30.48
N ASP A 273 15.91 -3.99 -31.75
CA ASP A 273 15.49 -5.02 -32.71
C ASP A 273 16.47 -6.20 -32.70
N ASN A 274 15.93 -7.41 -32.76
CA ASN A 274 16.68 -8.67 -32.75
C ASN A 274 17.74 -8.74 -31.64
N SER A 275 17.35 -8.38 -30.43
CA SER A 275 18.26 -8.31 -29.27
C SER A 275 17.66 -8.89 -28.01
N ASP A 276 18.51 -9.40 -27.13
CA ASP A 276 18.13 -9.72 -25.78
C ASP A 276 18.04 -8.44 -24.94
N VAL A 277 16.96 -8.30 -24.20
CA VAL A 277 16.69 -7.12 -23.38
C VAL A 277 16.31 -7.47 -21.98
N GLU A 278 16.48 -6.50 -21.09
CA GLU A 278 15.84 -6.47 -19.77
C GLU A 278 14.96 -5.23 -19.70
N ILE A 279 13.71 -5.43 -19.31
CA ILE A 279 12.77 -4.34 -18.97
C ILE A 279 12.54 -4.39 -17.47
N VAL A 280 12.74 -3.26 -16.80
CA VAL A 280 12.50 -3.08 -15.36
C VAL A 280 11.44 -2.02 -15.18
N ILE A 281 10.40 -2.36 -14.42
CA ILE A 281 9.34 -1.42 -14.00
C ILE A 281 9.51 -1.18 -12.52
N ASN A 282 9.61 0.10 -12.12
CA ASN A 282 9.56 0.54 -10.73
C ASN A 282 8.23 1.24 -10.49
N THR A 283 7.42 0.71 -9.57
CA THR A 283 6.07 1.25 -9.31
C THR A 283 6.08 2.49 -8.40
N ASN A 284 7.21 2.84 -7.81
CA ASN A 284 7.38 4.06 -7.00
C ASN A 284 8.83 4.59 -7.08
N ASP A 285 9.16 5.22 -8.18
CA ASP A 285 10.41 5.95 -8.35
C ASP A 285 10.16 7.44 -8.06
N ASN A 286 10.45 7.87 -6.82
CA ASN A 286 10.19 9.24 -6.36
C ASN A 286 8.75 9.72 -6.61
N GLY A 287 7.76 8.85 -6.36
CA GLY A 287 6.34 9.18 -6.48
C GLY A 287 5.71 8.92 -7.84
N VAL A 288 6.46 8.41 -8.82
CA VAL A 288 5.95 8.04 -10.15
C VAL A 288 6.30 6.59 -10.48
N MET A 289 5.53 5.98 -11.37
CA MET A 289 5.94 4.71 -11.96
C MET A 289 6.88 4.98 -13.13
N THR A 290 7.93 4.18 -13.25
CA THR A 290 8.92 4.30 -14.33
C THR A 290 9.26 2.94 -14.94
N GLN A 291 9.79 2.97 -16.15
CA GLN A 291 10.41 1.81 -16.78
C GLN A 291 11.83 2.13 -17.27
N THR A 292 12.62 1.09 -17.42
CA THR A 292 13.88 1.13 -18.16
C THR A 292 13.95 -0.04 -19.12
N VAL A 293 14.52 0.17 -20.28
CA VAL A 293 14.79 -0.86 -21.29
C VAL A 293 16.30 -0.91 -21.53
N THR A 294 16.90 -2.06 -21.29
CA THR A 294 18.35 -2.24 -21.43
C THR A 294 18.64 -3.41 -22.37
N LYS A 295 19.44 -3.18 -23.39
CA LYS A 295 20.00 -4.23 -24.24
C LYS A 295 21.05 -5.01 -23.45
N LYS A 296 20.99 -6.34 -23.50
CA LYS A 296 21.93 -7.26 -22.83
C LYS A 296 23.09 -7.67 -23.74
#